data_0fbf24aedd07869eb73d56a586c975a9
#
_entry.id   0fbf24aedd07869eb73d56a586c975a9
#
_cell.length_a   1.000
_cell.length_b   1.000
_cell.length_c   1.000
_cell.angle_alpha   90.00
_cell.angle_beta   90.00
_cell.angle_gamma   90.00
#
_symmetry.space_group_name_H-M   'P 1'
#
loop_
_entity.id
_entity.type
_entity.pdbx_description
1 polymer ?
#
loop_
_entity_poly.entity_id
_entity_poly.type
_entity_poly.pdbx_seq_one_letter_code
_entity_poly.pdbx_strand_id
1 'polypeptide(L)'
;MTVRITANLRVSRRIPLLQALKTSVAVVLAWVISQWLLPGELPIFAAMAAIFVVQPSVNQSLGRALERSLGVVGGVLVALAIGIMFGQDSGIVLAATVLCILLAWALKLSPGSANQIPISAMLVLTLGAATPTYARDRIIETILGAAIAVIINAVIVPPVLLTPAHDAVTRLTDEIAATFDRVADALLRPQKYADLESLMIQARLLRPMLAKAERAISQAEESLTLNPRQARHREVLDADTALYARLVPLVTRALGMTRALRDHYDESLHLEPTVQAFSIELERAAHDLRLLSVAPDPSATQTAPVVEPPALTAPLMIMTPHPQHWILIGALMEDLRRVREEITGE
;
A
#
# COMPACT_ATOMS: atom_id res chain seq x y z
N MET A 1 32.89 13.63 15.87
CA MET A 1 31.68 13.48 15.01
C MET A 1 31.67 12.06 14.47
N THR A 2 31.25 11.10 15.28
CA THR A 2 31.23 9.66 14.92
C THR A 2 29.86 9.34 14.33
N VAL A 3 29.83 9.17 13.02
CA VAL A 3 28.61 8.80 12.28
C VAL A 3 28.18 7.40 12.70
N ARG A 4 27.02 7.30 13.34
CA ARG A 4 26.36 6.02 13.68
C ARG A 4 25.79 5.39 12.43
N ILE A 5 26.62 4.66 11.67
CA ILE A 5 26.20 3.88 10.48
C ILE A 5 25.49 2.57 10.85
N THR A 6 25.47 2.18 12.13
CA THR A 6 25.00 0.87 12.57
C THR A 6 23.49 0.77 12.84
N ALA A 7 22.72 1.87 12.70
CA ALA A 7 21.28 1.85 13.03
C ALA A 7 20.37 1.35 11.89
N ASN A 8 20.83 1.30 10.64
CA ASN A 8 19.98 0.97 9.49
C ASN A 8 20.04 -0.49 9.01
N LEU A 9 20.86 -1.34 9.64
CA LEU A 9 20.99 -2.75 9.24
C LEU A 9 19.98 -3.69 9.94
N ARG A 10 19.10 -3.17 10.80
CA ARG A 10 18.11 -3.97 11.55
C ARG A 10 16.69 -3.92 11.00
N VAL A 11 16.45 -3.49 9.79
CA VAL A 11 15.14 -3.67 9.15
C VAL A 11 15.20 -4.89 8.25
N SER A 12 15.53 -6.02 8.82
CA SER A 12 15.13 -7.29 8.26
C SER A 12 13.63 -7.50 8.54
N ARG A 13 12.76 -7.02 7.67
CA ARG A 13 11.48 -7.70 7.48
C ARG A 13 11.85 -9.13 7.06
N ARG A 14 11.78 -10.08 7.99
CA ARG A 14 11.95 -11.49 7.67
C ARG A 14 11.05 -11.78 6.49
N ILE A 15 11.64 -12.22 5.38
CA ILE A 15 10.87 -12.72 4.23
C ILE A 15 9.92 -13.77 4.82
N PRO A 16 8.59 -13.66 4.62
CA PRO A 16 7.68 -14.67 5.15
C PRO A 16 8.14 -16.04 4.71
N LEU A 17 8.17 -17.00 5.62
CA LEU A 17 8.64 -18.38 5.33
C LEU A 17 7.98 -18.93 4.06
N LEU A 18 6.70 -18.63 3.87
CA LEU A 18 5.95 -18.99 2.68
C LEU A 18 6.56 -18.42 1.39
N GLN A 19 7.04 -17.19 1.41
CA GLN A 19 7.67 -16.56 0.24
C GLN A 19 9.00 -17.27 -0.10
N ALA A 20 9.81 -17.56 0.92
CA ALA A 20 11.06 -18.31 0.73
C ALA A 20 10.78 -19.71 0.16
N LEU A 21 9.78 -20.42 0.69
CA LEU A 21 9.38 -21.74 0.23
C LEU A 21 8.91 -21.73 -1.23
N LYS A 22 8.03 -20.77 -1.59
CA LYS A 22 7.58 -20.58 -2.98
C LYS A 22 8.74 -20.38 -3.94
N THR A 23 9.64 -19.46 -3.58
CA THR A 23 10.80 -19.14 -4.41
C THR A 23 11.69 -20.38 -4.57
N SER A 24 11.95 -21.13 -3.48
CA SER A 24 12.74 -22.34 -3.54
C SER A 24 12.12 -23.42 -4.45
N VAL A 25 10.81 -23.66 -4.33
CA VAL A 25 10.10 -24.61 -5.19
C VAL A 25 10.14 -24.16 -6.65
N ALA A 26 9.91 -22.88 -6.94
CA ALA A 26 9.97 -22.34 -8.30
C ALA A 26 11.37 -22.48 -8.91
N VAL A 27 12.42 -22.21 -8.14
CA VAL A 27 13.82 -22.36 -8.58
C VAL A 27 14.15 -23.81 -8.91
N VAL A 28 13.80 -24.75 -8.02
CA VAL A 28 14.07 -26.19 -8.22
C VAL A 28 13.34 -26.68 -9.47
N LEU A 29 12.07 -26.34 -9.64
CA LEU A 29 11.29 -26.76 -10.81
C LEU A 29 11.80 -26.09 -12.10
N ALA A 30 12.14 -24.81 -12.07
CA ALA A 30 12.73 -24.11 -13.20
C ALA A 30 14.06 -24.78 -13.62
N TRP A 31 14.89 -25.13 -12.66
CA TRP A 31 16.15 -25.82 -12.91
C TRP A 31 15.92 -27.19 -13.58
N VAL A 32 15.12 -28.06 -12.92
CA VAL A 32 14.89 -29.43 -13.38
C VAL A 32 14.24 -29.48 -14.77
N ILE A 33 13.18 -28.64 -14.97
CA ILE A 33 12.47 -28.62 -16.26
C ILE A 33 13.35 -28.06 -17.36
N SER A 34 14.12 -27.00 -17.10
CA SER A 34 15.03 -26.42 -18.11
C SER A 34 16.15 -27.39 -18.47
N GLN A 35 16.73 -28.11 -17.50
CA GLN A 35 17.77 -29.09 -17.76
C GLN A 35 17.26 -30.28 -18.58
N TRP A 36 15.99 -30.64 -18.40
CA TRP A 36 15.36 -31.70 -19.20
C TRP A 36 15.07 -31.25 -20.64
N LEU A 37 14.63 -29.99 -20.85
CA LEU A 37 14.33 -29.44 -22.18
C LEU A 37 15.58 -29.04 -22.96
N LEU A 38 16.62 -28.56 -22.29
CA LEU A 38 17.86 -28.03 -22.86
C LEU A 38 19.06 -28.80 -22.28
N PRO A 39 19.26 -30.05 -22.70
CA PRO A 39 20.40 -30.83 -22.20
C PRO A 39 21.72 -30.27 -22.75
N GLY A 40 22.68 -30.04 -21.89
CA GLY A 40 24.03 -29.62 -22.29
C GLY A 40 24.67 -28.57 -21.42
N GLU A 41 23.93 -27.55 -20.99
CA GLU A 41 24.45 -26.50 -20.13
C GLU A 41 23.65 -26.41 -18.80
N LEU A 42 24.22 -25.78 -17.79
CA LEU A 42 23.54 -25.57 -16.53
C LEU A 42 22.47 -24.46 -16.70
N PRO A 43 21.20 -24.71 -16.34
CA PRO A 43 20.09 -23.78 -16.59
C PRO A 43 20.05 -22.62 -15.57
N ILE A 44 21.15 -21.87 -15.51
CA ILE A 44 21.35 -20.78 -14.53
C ILE A 44 20.32 -19.68 -14.74
N PHE A 45 20.00 -19.36 -16.02
CA PHE A 45 19.09 -18.24 -16.32
C PHE A 45 17.64 -18.56 -15.98
N ALA A 46 17.24 -19.84 -16.06
CA ALA A 46 15.92 -20.29 -15.60
C ALA A 46 15.77 -20.15 -14.07
N ALA A 47 16.78 -20.59 -13.32
CA ALA A 47 16.81 -20.42 -11.87
C ALA A 47 16.81 -18.95 -11.46
N MET A 48 17.64 -18.11 -12.08
CA MET A 48 17.66 -16.67 -11.86
C MET A 48 16.32 -16.01 -12.21
N ALA A 49 15.68 -16.42 -13.31
CA ALA A 49 14.38 -15.91 -13.69
C ALA A 49 13.35 -16.25 -12.61
N ALA A 50 13.33 -17.48 -12.10
CA ALA A 50 12.42 -17.87 -11.04
C ALA A 50 12.62 -17.05 -9.76
N ILE A 51 13.88 -16.82 -9.33
CA ILE A 51 14.18 -16.01 -8.14
C ILE A 51 13.60 -14.58 -8.26
N PHE A 52 13.76 -13.93 -9.39
CA PHE A 52 13.36 -12.53 -9.57
C PHE A 52 11.88 -12.35 -9.90
N VAL A 53 11.23 -13.38 -10.45
CA VAL A 53 9.83 -13.32 -10.89
C VAL A 53 8.87 -13.65 -9.75
N VAL A 54 9.22 -14.52 -8.81
CA VAL A 54 8.34 -14.85 -7.68
C VAL A 54 8.16 -13.62 -6.78
N GLN A 55 6.94 -13.10 -6.73
CA GLN A 55 6.54 -11.93 -5.94
C GLN A 55 5.43 -12.28 -4.93
N PRO A 56 5.11 -11.40 -3.97
CA PRO A 56 4.01 -11.63 -3.04
C PRO A 56 2.66 -11.87 -3.72
N SER A 57 2.34 -11.19 -4.83
CA SER A 57 1.10 -11.38 -5.59
C SER A 57 1.36 -12.01 -6.97
N VAL A 58 0.32 -12.66 -7.53
CA VAL A 58 0.39 -13.25 -8.88
C VAL A 58 0.55 -12.17 -9.95
N ASN A 59 -0.16 -11.05 -9.78
CA ASN A 59 -0.10 -9.92 -10.70
C ASN A 59 1.30 -9.30 -10.78
N GLN A 60 1.94 -9.10 -9.62
CA GLN A 60 3.33 -8.64 -9.56
C GLN A 60 4.29 -9.61 -10.22
N SER A 61 4.10 -10.92 -10.02
CA SER A 61 4.92 -11.94 -10.67
C SER A 61 4.76 -11.92 -12.19
N LEU A 62 3.54 -11.75 -12.69
CA LEU A 62 3.29 -11.62 -14.12
C LEU A 62 3.97 -10.37 -14.70
N GLY A 63 3.83 -9.22 -14.04
CA GLY A 63 4.52 -7.99 -14.43
C GLY A 63 6.05 -8.18 -14.49
N ARG A 64 6.64 -8.80 -13.45
CA ARG A 64 8.08 -9.09 -13.41
C ARG A 64 8.51 -10.10 -14.47
N ALA A 65 7.68 -11.11 -14.78
CA ALA A 65 7.94 -12.08 -15.85
C ALA A 65 8.05 -11.40 -17.20
N LEU A 66 7.08 -10.53 -17.52
CA LEU A 66 7.06 -9.77 -18.76
C LEU A 66 8.25 -8.80 -18.86
N GLU A 67 8.48 -8.00 -17.82
CA GLU A 67 9.61 -7.06 -17.76
C GLU A 67 10.94 -7.77 -18.00
N ARG A 68 11.16 -8.89 -17.32
CA ARG A 68 12.40 -9.66 -17.44
C ARG A 68 12.56 -10.28 -18.82
N SER A 69 11.51 -10.93 -19.33
CA SER A 69 11.55 -11.60 -20.64
C SER A 69 11.78 -10.59 -21.76
N LEU A 70 11.06 -9.46 -21.76
CA LEU A 70 11.25 -8.39 -22.76
C LEU A 70 12.64 -7.76 -22.67
N GLY A 71 13.14 -7.53 -21.44
CA GLY A 71 14.47 -7.00 -21.24
C GLY A 71 15.59 -7.91 -21.73
N VAL A 72 15.46 -9.22 -21.47
CA VAL A 72 16.44 -10.22 -21.95
C VAL A 72 16.40 -10.33 -23.47
N VAL A 73 15.20 -10.47 -24.06
CA VAL A 73 15.04 -10.55 -25.54
C VAL A 73 15.59 -9.29 -26.20
N GLY A 74 15.24 -8.10 -25.70
CA GLY A 74 15.74 -6.83 -26.23
C GLY A 74 17.26 -6.74 -26.14
N GLY A 75 17.86 -7.11 -25.01
CA GLY A 75 19.31 -7.11 -24.82
C GLY A 75 20.04 -8.10 -25.76
N VAL A 76 19.47 -9.30 -25.94
CA VAL A 76 20.01 -10.30 -26.88
C VAL A 76 19.96 -9.80 -28.32
N LEU A 77 18.85 -9.19 -28.74
CA LEU A 77 18.70 -8.67 -30.12
C LEU A 77 19.70 -7.53 -30.39
N VAL A 78 19.87 -6.61 -29.46
CA VAL A 78 20.86 -5.52 -29.56
C VAL A 78 22.27 -6.10 -29.63
N ALA A 79 22.59 -7.10 -28.79
CA ALA A 79 23.90 -7.75 -28.79
C ALA A 79 24.20 -8.44 -30.12
N LEU A 80 23.25 -9.18 -30.68
CA LEU A 80 23.38 -9.84 -31.97
C LEU A 80 23.61 -8.83 -33.09
N ALA A 81 22.82 -7.75 -33.13
CA ALA A 81 22.98 -6.69 -34.14
C ALA A 81 24.36 -6.05 -34.06
N ILE A 82 24.82 -5.67 -32.87
CA ILE A 82 26.14 -5.06 -32.67
C ILE A 82 27.26 -6.06 -32.97
N GLY A 83 27.14 -7.29 -32.49
CA GLY A 83 28.16 -8.34 -32.69
C GLY A 83 28.40 -8.67 -34.17
N ILE A 84 27.31 -8.70 -34.98
CA ILE A 84 27.39 -8.93 -36.43
C ILE A 84 28.04 -7.73 -37.15
N MET A 85 27.74 -6.49 -36.73
CA MET A 85 28.19 -5.28 -37.42
C MET A 85 29.61 -4.86 -37.05
N PHE A 86 29.96 -5.01 -35.79
CA PHE A 86 31.19 -4.41 -35.24
C PHE A 86 32.13 -5.43 -34.58
N GLY A 87 31.75 -6.68 -34.43
CA GLY A 87 32.51 -7.70 -33.74
C GLY A 87 32.30 -7.69 -32.21
N GLN A 88 33.26 -8.28 -31.49
CA GLN A 88 33.11 -8.58 -30.05
C GLN A 88 34.31 -8.15 -29.20
N ASP A 89 35.00 -7.11 -29.65
CA ASP A 89 36.12 -6.56 -28.88
C ASP A 89 35.65 -5.87 -27.57
N SER A 90 36.50 -5.85 -26.56
CA SER A 90 36.19 -5.28 -25.24
C SER A 90 35.63 -3.86 -25.32
N GLY A 91 36.15 -3.02 -26.22
CA GLY A 91 35.63 -1.67 -26.45
C GLY A 91 34.22 -1.65 -27.00
N ILE A 92 33.85 -2.59 -27.89
CA ILE A 92 32.55 -2.72 -28.48
C ILE A 92 31.55 -3.21 -27.43
N VAL A 93 31.92 -4.17 -26.61
CA VAL A 93 31.11 -4.66 -25.49
C VAL A 93 30.74 -3.53 -24.52
N LEU A 94 31.73 -2.71 -24.15
CA LEU A 94 31.53 -1.56 -23.28
C LEU A 94 30.60 -0.52 -23.91
N ALA A 95 30.86 -0.15 -25.16
CA ALA A 95 30.04 0.80 -25.90
C ALA A 95 28.62 0.33 -26.09
N ALA A 96 28.42 -0.96 -26.41
CA ALA A 96 27.10 -1.59 -26.50
C ALA A 96 26.35 -1.55 -25.17
N THR A 97 27.02 -1.85 -24.07
CA THR A 97 26.44 -1.80 -22.72
C THR A 97 25.97 -0.38 -22.36
N VAL A 98 26.81 0.63 -22.62
CA VAL A 98 26.46 2.04 -22.40
C VAL A 98 25.28 2.45 -23.30
N LEU A 99 25.30 2.07 -24.58
CA LEU A 99 24.19 2.33 -25.49
C LEU A 99 22.88 1.72 -24.98
N CYS A 100 22.91 0.48 -24.51
CA CYS A 100 21.73 -0.18 -23.92
C CYS A 100 21.19 0.58 -22.70
N ILE A 101 22.06 1.09 -21.83
CA ILE A 101 21.65 1.90 -20.68
C ILE A 101 20.96 3.19 -21.14
N LEU A 102 21.56 3.88 -22.11
CA LEU A 102 21.00 5.13 -22.65
C LEU A 102 19.67 4.89 -23.38
N LEU A 103 19.54 3.81 -24.14
CA LEU A 103 18.29 3.42 -24.79
C LEU A 103 17.20 3.09 -23.76
N ALA A 104 17.52 2.33 -22.71
CA ALA A 104 16.60 2.01 -21.65
C ALA A 104 16.08 3.28 -20.93
N TRP A 105 16.96 4.24 -20.71
CA TRP A 105 16.61 5.55 -20.14
C TRP A 105 15.74 6.37 -21.10
N ALA A 106 16.11 6.47 -22.37
CA ALA A 106 15.38 7.24 -23.39
C ALA A 106 13.98 6.71 -23.63
N LEU A 107 13.80 5.38 -23.60
CA LEU A 107 12.52 4.68 -23.74
C LEU A 107 11.70 4.67 -22.45
N LYS A 108 12.19 5.27 -21.36
CA LYS A 108 11.52 5.33 -20.05
C LYS A 108 11.08 3.95 -19.54
N LEU A 109 11.91 2.93 -19.75
CA LEU A 109 11.59 1.56 -19.34
C LEU A 109 11.53 1.45 -17.82
N SER A 110 10.75 0.47 -17.35
CA SER A 110 10.72 0.14 -15.92
C SER A 110 12.12 -0.25 -15.41
N PRO A 111 12.45 0.01 -14.14
CA PRO A 111 13.77 -0.33 -13.59
C PRO A 111 14.14 -1.81 -13.76
N GLY A 112 13.15 -2.71 -13.78
CA GLY A 112 13.35 -4.14 -14.01
C GLY A 112 13.86 -4.43 -15.43
N SER A 113 13.20 -3.91 -16.46
CA SER A 113 13.62 -4.08 -17.85
C SER A 113 14.89 -3.31 -18.17
N ALA A 114 15.03 -2.09 -17.66
CA ALA A 114 16.17 -1.22 -17.91
C ALA A 114 17.52 -1.87 -17.52
N ASN A 115 17.55 -2.62 -16.42
CA ASN A 115 18.75 -3.33 -15.98
C ASN A 115 19.00 -4.64 -16.75
N GLN A 116 17.94 -5.30 -17.25
CA GLN A 116 18.08 -6.59 -17.95
C GLN A 116 18.69 -6.44 -19.35
N ILE A 117 18.36 -5.35 -20.07
CA ILE A 117 18.85 -5.12 -21.42
C ILE A 117 20.38 -5.05 -21.48
N PRO A 118 21.06 -4.16 -20.73
CA PRO A 118 22.52 -4.07 -20.77
C PRO A 118 23.21 -5.31 -20.23
N ILE A 119 22.69 -5.96 -19.18
CA ILE A 119 23.22 -7.21 -18.66
C ILE A 119 23.16 -8.31 -19.74
N SER A 120 22.04 -8.44 -20.43
CA SER A 120 21.88 -9.45 -21.46
C SER A 120 22.76 -9.17 -22.67
N ALA A 121 22.88 -7.92 -23.10
CA ALA A 121 23.75 -7.53 -24.21
C ALA A 121 25.22 -7.82 -23.89
N MET A 122 25.67 -7.42 -22.68
CA MET A 122 27.04 -7.68 -22.25
C MET A 122 27.37 -9.17 -22.21
N LEU A 123 26.48 -9.99 -21.62
CA LEU A 123 26.72 -11.43 -21.51
C LEU A 123 26.71 -12.15 -22.85
N VAL A 124 25.81 -11.77 -23.77
CA VAL A 124 25.77 -12.36 -25.12
C VAL A 124 26.99 -11.99 -25.92
N LEU A 125 27.46 -10.74 -25.86
CA LEU A 125 28.67 -10.30 -26.56
C LEU A 125 29.94 -10.93 -26.00
N THR A 126 30.00 -11.22 -24.69
CA THR A 126 31.21 -11.79 -24.07
C THR A 126 31.22 -13.32 -24.12
N LEU A 127 30.13 -13.99 -23.76
CA LEU A 127 30.04 -15.43 -23.64
C LEU A 127 29.48 -16.10 -24.90
N GLY A 128 28.63 -15.42 -25.65
CA GLY A 128 28.04 -15.93 -26.90
C GLY A 128 29.03 -16.12 -28.03
N ALA A 129 30.22 -15.49 -27.95
CA ALA A 129 31.34 -15.73 -28.87
C ALA A 129 31.87 -17.18 -28.83
N ALA A 130 31.86 -17.78 -27.63
CA ALA A 130 32.36 -19.12 -27.38
C ALA A 130 31.32 -20.22 -27.66
N THR A 131 30.01 -19.88 -27.58
CA THR A 131 28.90 -20.84 -27.71
C THR A 131 27.78 -20.27 -28.57
N PRO A 132 27.64 -20.68 -29.85
CA PRO A 132 26.64 -20.13 -30.78
C PRO A 132 25.18 -20.27 -30.30
N THR A 133 24.90 -21.24 -29.42
CA THR A 133 23.56 -21.51 -28.87
C THR A 133 23.23 -20.62 -27.66
N TYR A 134 24.23 -19.98 -27.06
CA TYR A 134 24.09 -19.23 -25.80
C TYR A 134 22.98 -18.18 -25.84
N ALA A 135 22.88 -17.40 -26.91
CA ALA A 135 21.87 -16.35 -27.05
C ALA A 135 20.44 -16.94 -27.06
N ARG A 136 20.25 -18.04 -27.79
CA ARG A 136 18.98 -18.76 -27.86
C ARG A 136 18.61 -19.36 -26.51
N ASP A 137 19.56 -20.07 -25.88
CA ASP A 137 19.33 -20.80 -24.63
C ASP A 137 19.02 -19.81 -23.50
N ARG A 138 19.71 -18.66 -23.46
CA ARG A 138 19.41 -17.56 -22.54
C ARG A 138 17.96 -17.05 -22.64
N ILE A 139 17.43 -16.87 -23.85
CA ILE A 139 16.04 -16.45 -24.06
C ILE A 139 15.08 -17.53 -23.57
N ILE A 140 15.29 -18.77 -24.00
CA ILE A 140 14.40 -19.91 -23.68
C ILE A 140 14.39 -20.16 -22.18
N GLU A 141 15.55 -20.25 -21.54
CA GLU A 141 15.66 -20.46 -20.09
C GLU A 141 14.98 -19.33 -19.31
N THR A 142 15.16 -18.06 -19.73
CA THR A 142 14.55 -16.93 -19.04
C THR A 142 13.02 -16.99 -19.12
N ILE A 143 12.47 -17.23 -20.31
CA ILE A 143 11.02 -17.34 -20.50
C ILE A 143 10.47 -18.53 -19.75
N LEU A 144 11.13 -19.69 -19.80
CA LEU A 144 10.73 -20.90 -19.12
C LEU A 144 10.72 -20.73 -17.59
N GLY A 145 11.82 -20.20 -17.05
CA GLY A 145 11.93 -19.93 -15.62
C GLY A 145 10.91 -18.92 -15.13
N ALA A 146 10.66 -17.87 -15.92
CA ALA A 146 9.64 -16.87 -15.63
C ALA A 146 8.21 -17.47 -15.63
N ALA A 147 7.89 -18.29 -16.63
CA ALA A 147 6.60 -18.97 -16.73
C ALA A 147 6.36 -19.93 -15.55
N ILE A 148 7.35 -20.75 -15.23
CA ILE A 148 7.27 -21.67 -14.08
C ILE A 148 7.07 -20.88 -12.77
N ALA A 149 7.80 -19.77 -12.58
CA ALA A 149 7.65 -18.92 -11.41
C ALA A 149 6.24 -18.34 -11.26
N VAL A 150 5.63 -17.87 -12.34
CA VAL A 150 4.23 -17.38 -12.33
C VAL A 150 3.26 -18.51 -11.99
N ILE A 151 3.42 -19.69 -12.61
CA ILE A 151 2.57 -20.86 -12.35
C ILE A 151 2.66 -21.27 -10.87
N ILE A 152 3.87 -21.43 -10.35
CA ILE A 152 4.09 -21.80 -8.94
C ILE A 152 3.50 -20.75 -8.01
N ASN A 153 3.67 -19.46 -8.33
CA ASN A 153 3.08 -18.39 -7.52
C ASN A 153 1.54 -18.39 -7.56
N ALA A 154 0.94 -18.80 -8.66
CA ALA A 154 -0.52 -18.94 -8.77
C ALA A 154 -1.05 -20.19 -8.05
N VAL A 155 -0.32 -21.31 -8.11
CA VAL A 155 -0.71 -22.59 -7.48
C VAL A 155 -0.51 -22.55 -5.95
N ILE A 156 0.64 -22.06 -5.51
CA ILE A 156 0.88 -21.87 -4.07
C ILE A 156 0.26 -20.54 -3.66
N VAL A 157 -0.98 -20.60 -3.21
CA VAL A 157 -1.86 -19.46 -2.92
C VAL A 157 -1.12 -18.30 -2.24
N PRO A 158 -1.06 -17.12 -2.86
CA PRO A 158 -0.47 -15.95 -2.23
C PRO A 158 -1.27 -15.55 -0.99
N PRO A 159 -0.63 -15.09 0.09
CA PRO A 159 -1.34 -14.55 1.23
C PRO A 159 -2.13 -13.32 0.79
N VAL A 160 -3.42 -13.32 1.07
CA VAL A 160 -4.26 -12.14 0.82
C VAL A 160 -3.94 -11.09 1.89
N LEU A 161 -3.62 -9.87 1.47
CA LEU A 161 -3.21 -8.78 2.37
C LEU A 161 -4.42 -8.03 2.96
N LEU A 162 -5.51 -8.74 3.29
CA LEU A 162 -6.71 -8.14 3.89
C LEU A 162 -6.45 -7.65 5.31
N THR A 163 -5.81 -8.46 6.16
CA THR A 163 -5.56 -8.08 7.55
C THR A 163 -4.82 -6.75 7.69
N PRO A 164 -3.73 -6.47 6.94
CA PRO A 164 -3.08 -5.16 7.00
C PRO A 164 -3.96 -3.99 6.55
N ALA A 165 -4.87 -4.21 5.57
CA ALA A 165 -5.81 -3.20 5.12
C ALA A 165 -6.87 -2.92 6.20
N HIS A 166 -7.52 -3.98 6.69
CA HIS A 166 -8.49 -3.89 7.79
C HIS A 166 -7.90 -3.22 9.03
N ASP A 167 -6.72 -3.66 9.49
CA ASP A 167 -6.02 -3.05 10.64
C ASP A 167 -5.70 -1.55 10.43
N ALA A 168 -5.37 -1.15 9.20
CA ALA A 168 -5.05 0.24 8.91
C ALA A 168 -6.32 1.12 8.91
N VAL A 169 -7.43 0.62 8.37
CA VAL A 169 -8.74 1.30 8.37
C VAL A 169 -9.27 1.41 9.79
N THR A 170 -9.27 0.32 10.56
CA THR A 170 -9.72 0.29 11.97
C THR A 170 -8.93 1.27 12.82
N ARG A 171 -7.59 1.28 12.73
CA ARG A 171 -6.75 2.24 13.48
C ARG A 171 -7.01 3.68 13.09
N LEU A 172 -7.32 3.95 11.82
CA LEU A 172 -7.69 5.30 11.38
C LEU A 172 -9.05 5.69 11.98
N THR A 173 -10.02 4.80 12.01
CA THR A 173 -11.34 5.00 12.63
C THR A 173 -11.18 5.33 14.10
N ASP A 174 -10.43 4.52 14.85
CA ASP A 174 -10.17 4.72 16.28
C ASP A 174 -9.49 6.07 16.56
N GLU A 175 -8.52 6.48 15.73
CA GLU A 175 -7.81 7.73 15.94
C GLU A 175 -8.67 8.96 15.58
N ILE A 176 -9.56 8.87 14.59
CA ILE A 176 -10.57 9.92 14.32
C ILE A 176 -11.51 10.05 15.52
N ALA A 177 -12.05 8.92 16.01
CA ALA A 177 -12.91 8.90 17.18
C ALA A 177 -12.22 9.46 18.43
N ALA A 178 -10.98 9.05 18.68
CA ALA A 178 -10.18 9.61 19.78
C ALA A 178 -9.88 11.11 19.59
N THR A 179 -9.81 11.60 18.35
CA THR A 179 -9.65 13.03 18.08
C THR A 179 -10.94 13.79 18.41
N PHE A 180 -12.11 13.21 18.10
CA PHE A 180 -13.39 13.79 18.50
C PHE A 180 -13.52 13.84 20.03
N ASP A 181 -13.19 12.77 20.75
CA ASP A 181 -13.20 12.76 22.22
C ASP A 181 -12.27 13.84 22.78
N ARG A 182 -11.05 13.98 22.24
CA ARG A 182 -10.11 15.03 22.70
C ARG A 182 -10.63 16.45 22.44
N VAL A 183 -11.30 16.68 21.32
CA VAL A 183 -11.93 17.98 21.03
C VAL A 183 -13.09 18.22 21.99
N ALA A 184 -13.92 17.22 22.25
CA ALA A 184 -15.02 17.27 23.21
C ALA A 184 -14.52 17.62 24.62
N ASP A 185 -13.53 16.91 25.10
CA ASP A 185 -12.87 17.14 26.40
C ASP A 185 -12.26 18.55 26.49
N ALA A 186 -11.63 19.02 25.41
CA ALA A 186 -11.01 20.33 25.37
C ALA A 186 -12.04 21.49 25.43
N LEU A 187 -13.24 21.26 24.95
CA LEU A 187 -14.35 22.22 25.03
C LEU A 187 -14.98 22.30 26.42
N LEU A 188 -14.90 21.23 27.23
CA LEU A 188 -15.51 21.16 28.55
C LEU A 188 -14.64 21.74 29.68
N ARG A 189 -13.37 22.04 29.42
CA ARG A 189 -12.40 22.45 30.46
C ARG A 189 -11.56 23.62 29.98
N PRO A 190 -11.11 24.50 30.89
CA PRO A 190 -10.12 25.51 30.56
C PRO A 190 -8.85 24.90 29.99
N GLN A 191 -8.39 25.39 28.83
CA GLN A 191 -7.21 24.90 28.14
C GLN A 191 -6.09 25.94 28.14
N LYS A 192 -4.85 25.46 28.24
CA LYS A 192 -3.68 26.30 27.95
C LYS A 192 -3.34 26.25 26.47
N TYR A 193 -2.70 27.28 25.97
CA TYR A 193 -2.27 27.31 24.56
C TYR A 193 -1.42 26.10 24.16
N ALA A 194 -0.54 25.61 25.05
CA ALA A 194 0.27 24.42 24.82
C ALA A 194 -0.57 23.14 24.65
N ASP A 195 -1.71 23.03 25.34
CA ASP A 195 -2.62 21.89 25.25
C ASP A 195 -3.35 21.90 23.90
N LEU A 196 -3.81 23.08 23.44
CA LEU A 196 -4.42 23.27 22.12
C LEU A 196 -3.44 23.00 20.97
N GLU A 197 -2.18 23.40 21.12
CA GLU A 197 -1.14 23.09 20.14
C GLU A 197 -0.83 21.59 20.09
N SER A 198 -0.76 20.94 21.25
CA SER A 198 -0.62 19.49 21.37
C SER A 198 -1.76 18.74 20.68
N LEU A 199 -3.00 19.17 20.90
CA LEU A 199 -4.20 18.64 20.23
C LEU A 199 -4.07 18.76 18.71
N MET A 200 -3.63 19.90 18.19
CA MET A 200 -3.43 20.13 16.78
C MET A 200 -2.31 19.26 16.19
N ILE A 201 -1.22 19.05 16.92
CA ILE A 201 -0.13 18.16 16.49
C ILE A 201 -0.65 16.71 16.37
N GLN A 202 -1.41 16.24 17.37
CA GLN A 202 -2.01 14.91 17.36
C GLN A 202 -2.99 14.74 16.18
N ALA A 203 -3.89 15.70 15.97
CA ALA A 203 -4.82 15.65 14.86
C ALA A 203 -4.12 15.58 13.49
N ARG A 204 -2.97 16.24 13.33
CA ARG A 204 -2.19 16.18 12.07
C ARG A 204 -1.69 14.76 11.74
N LEU A 205 -1.58 13.86 12.73
CA LEU A 205 -1.20 12.46 12.50
C LEU A 205 -2.28 11.69 11.72
N LEU A 206 -3.51 12.15 11.68
CA LEU A 206 -4.57 11.56 10.86
C LEU A 206 -4.21 11.52 9.37
N ARG A 207 -3.50 12.53 8.83
CA ARG A 207 -3.12 12.56 7.41
C ARG A 207 -2.17 11.41 7.00
N PRO A 208 -1.04 11.16 7.68
CA PRO A 208 -0.19 10.01 7.35
C PRO A 208 -0.90 8.67 7.62
N MET A 209 -1.83 8.59 8.58
CA MET A 209 -2.64 7.39 8.81
C MET A 209 -3.62 7.16 7.66
N LEU A 210 -4.28 8.20 7.14
CA LEU A 210 -5.14 8.14 5.96
C LEU A 210 -4.36 7.61 4.74
N ALA A 211 -3.18 8.18 4.45
CA ALA A 211 -2.32 7.72 3.35
C ALA A 211 -1.78 6.30 3.55
N LYS A 212 -1.66 5.84 4.81
CA LYS A 212 -1.27 4.45 5.11
C LYS A 212 -2.43 3.48 4.84
N ALA A 213 -3.66 3.83 5.23
CA ALA A 213 -4.85 3.04 4.97
C ALA A 213 -5.10 2.90 3.46
N GLU A 214 -5.01 4.00 2.69
CA GLU A 214 -5.12 3.99 1.23
C GLU A 214 -4.14 3.01 0.58
N ARG A 215 -2.86 3.10 0.96
CA ARG A 215 -1.83 2.18 0.43
C ARG A 215 -2.09 0.73 0.82
N ALA A 216 -2.59 0.47 2.02
CA ALA A 216 -2.90 -0.88 2.47
C ALA A 216 -4.09 -1.47 1.70
N ILE A 217 -5.13 -0.69 1.43
CA ILE A 217 -6.27 -1.08 0.59
C ILE A 217 -5.79 -1.38 -0.84
N SER A 218 -5.03 -0.48 -1.45
CA SER A 218 -4.48 -0.68 -2.80
C SER A 218 -3.62 -1.95 -2.90
N GLN A 219 -2.80 -2.24 -1.90
CA GLN A 219 -2.02 -3.48 -1.82
C GLN A 219 -2.91 -4.73 -1.65
N ALA A 220 -4.00 -4.61 -0.91
CA ALA A 220 -4.98 -5.69 -0.76
C ALA A 220 -5.71 -5.96 -2.08
N GLU A 221 -6.15 -4.93 -2.79
CA GLU A 221 -6.75 -5.03 -4.13
C GLU A 221 -5.81 -5.72 -5.11
N GLU A 222 -4.55 -5.28 -5.15
CA GLU A 222 -3.53 -5.89 -6.00
C GLU A 222 -3.29 -7.37 -5.64
N SER A 223 -3.31 -7.71 -4.35
CA SER A 223 -3.15 -9.09 -3.88
C SER A 223 -4.31 -10.01 -4.26
N LEU A 224 -5.51 -9.45 -4.47
CA LEU A 224 -6.69 -10.17 -4.94
C LEU A 224 -6.72 -10.34 -6.46
N THR A 225 -6.08 -9.44 -7.20
CA THR A 225 -6.03 -9.52 -8.67
C THR A 225 -5.37 -10.83 -9.09
N LEU A 226 -6.03 -11.60 -9.95
CA LEU A 226 -5.61 -12.94 -10.39
C LEU A 226 -5.48 -13.98 -9.26
N ASN A 227 -6.03 -13.73 -8.07
CA ASN A 227 -6.04 -14.72 -6.99
C ASN A 227 -7.24 -15.67 -7.18
N PRO A 228 -7.03 -17.00 -7.21
CA PRO A 228 -8.11 -17.98 -7.34
C PRO A 228 -9.19 -17.90 -6.23
N ARG A 229 -8.86 -17.29 -5.08
CA ARG A 229 -9.77 -17.09 -3.95
C ARG A 229 -10.40 -15.71 -3.90
N GLN A 230 -10.33 -14.93 -4.97
CA GLN A 230 -10.81 -13.53 -5.03
C GLN A 230 -12.26 -13.38 -4.53
N ALA A 231 -13.16 -14.24 -5.01
CA ALA A 231 -14.59 -14.13 -4.70
C ALA A 231 -14.91 -14.16 -3.20
N ARG A 232 -14.17 -14.98 -2.41
CA ARG A 232 -14.40 -15.13 -0.97
C ARG A 232 -13.94 -13.93 -0.14
N HIS A 233 -12.98 -13.18 -0.64
CA HIS A 233 -12.33 -12.10 0.10
C HIS A 233 -12.74 -10.71 -0.39
N ARG A 234 -13.48 -10.67 -1.51
CA ARG A 234 -13.89 -9.40 -2.13
C ARG A 234 -14.84 -8.60 -1.25
N GLU A 235 -15.82 -9.25 -0.66
CA GLU A 235 -16.79 -8.60 0.23
C GLU A 235 -16.13 -7.86 1.40
N VAL A 236 -15.13 -8.47 2.04
CA VAL A 236 -14.40 -7.86 3.18
C VAL A 236 -13.64 -6.63 2.71
N LEU A 237 -12.95 -6.72 1.58
CA LEU A 237 -12.20 -5.58 1.05
C LEU A 237 -13.12 -4.44 0.58
N ASP A 238 -14.25 -4.77 -0.02
CA ASP A 238 -15.24 -3.78 -0.47
C ASP A 238 -15.86 -3.05 0.74
N ALA A 239 -16.08 -3.75 1.87
CA ALA A 239 -16.52 -3.15 3.13
C ALA A 239 -15.46 -2.20 3.71
N ASP A 240 -14.18 -2.62 3.78
CA ASP A 240 -13.09 -1.77 4.25
C ASP A 240 -12.90 -0.54 3.34
N THR A 241 -13.06 -0.70 2.03
CA THR A 241 -12.97 0.39 1.04
C THR A 241 -14.12 1.37 1.20
N ALA A 242 -15.34 0.87 1.43
CA ALA A 242 -16.51 1.70 1.68
C ALA A 242 -16.37 2.50 2.99
N LEU A 243 -15.88 1.85 4.05
CA LEU A 243 -15.58 2.53 5.32
C LEU A 243 -14.50 3.60 5.12
N TYR A 244 -13.40 3.27 4.45
CA TYR A 244 -12.33 4.23 4.16
C TYR A 244 -12.87 5.47 3.43
N ALA A 245 -13.75 5.31 2.45
CA ALA A 245 -14.36 6.42 1.72
C ALA A 245 -15.10 7.40 2.65
N ARG A 246 -15.78 6.89 3.69
CA ARG A 246 -16.42 7.72 4.74
C ARG A 246 -15.41 8.40 5.66
N LEU A 247 -14.27 7.75 5.94
CA LEU A 247 -13.23 8.31 6.83
C LEU A 247 -12.50 9.50 6.21
N VAL A 248 -12.38 9.59 4.88
CA VAL A 248 -11.69 10.69 4.18
C VAL A 248 -12.24 12.07 4.56
N PRO A 249 -13.55 12.36 4.41
CA PRO A 249 -14.11 13.62 4.84
C PRO A 249 -14.04 13.80 6.36
N LEU A 250 -14.19 12.77 7.16
CA LEU A 250 -14.11 12.86 8.62
C LEU A 250 -12.74 13.33 9.12
N VAL A 251 -11.65 12.90 8.50
CA VAL A 251 -10.29 13.43 8.79
C VAL A 251 -10.23 14.94 8.54
N THR A 252 -10.86 15.42 7.47
CA THR A 252 -10.89 16.84 7.15
C THR A 252 -11.68 17.63 8.19
N ARG A 253 -12.82 17.09 8.66
CA ARG A 253 -13.65 17.70 9.70
C ARG A 253 -12.94 17.72 11.06
N ALA A 254 -12.33 16.60 11.47
CA ALA A 254 -11.57 16.52 12.72
C ALA A 254 -10.43 17.57 12.76
N LEU A 255 -9.70 17.73 11.65
CA LEU A 255 -8.66 18.77 11.52
C LEU A 255 -9.26 20.19 11.51
N GLY A 256 -10.41 20.38 10.89
CA GLY A 256 -11.16 21.65 10.87
C GLY A 256 -11.59 22.07 12.26
N MET A 257 -12.26 21.19 13.00
CA MET A 257 -12.71 21.43 14.38
C MET A 257 -11.53 21.75 15.30
N THR A 258 -10.45 20.95 15.23
CA THR A 258 -9.27 21.17 16.04
C THR A 258 -8.61 22.53 15.76
N ARG A 259 -8.56 22.93 14.50
CA ARG A 259 -8.04 24.24 14.09
C ARG A 259 -8.95 25.38 14.57
N ALA A 260 -10.26 25.26 14.33
CA ALA A 260 -11.24 26.26 14.75
C ALA A 260 -11.19 26.49 16.27
N LEU A 261 -11.09 25.40 17.04
CA LEU A 261 -10.94 25.49 18.47
C LEU A 261 -9.65 26.22 18.87
N ARG A 262 -8.49 25.87 18.29
CA ARG A 262 -7.21 26.52 18.61
C ARG A 262 -7.22 28.02 18.26
N ASP A 263 -7.77 28.38 17.10
CA ASP A 263 -7.69 29.74 16.55
C ASP A 263 -8.69 30.70 17.20
N HIS A 264 -9.79 30.17 17.77
CA HIS A 264 -10.87 30.98 18.39
C HIS A 264 -11.15 30.57 19.84
N TYR A 265 -10.19 29.95 20.50
CA TYR A 265 -10.36 29.54 21.88
C TYR A 265 -10.52 30.72 22.82
N ASP A 266 -11.48 30.62 23.74
CA ASP A 266 -11.71 31.53 24.83
C ASP A 266 -11.98 30.77 26.12
N GLU A 267 -11.46 31.23 27.25
CA GLU A 267 -11.60 30.55 28.56
C GLU A 267 -13.04 30.39 29.01
N SER A 268 -13.96 31.24 28.53
CA SER A 268 -15.38 31.16 28.87
C SER A 268 -16.17 30.11 28.07
N LEU A 269 -15.60 29.52 27.02
CA LEU A 269 -16.28 28.55 26.15
C LEU A 269 -16.87 27.35 26.90
N HIS A 270 -16.18 26.85 27.93
CA HIS A 270 -16.65 25.69 28.71
C HIS A 270 -17.90 25.96 29.53
N LEU A 271 -18.26 27.24 29.73
CA LEU A 271 -19.47 27.65 30.45
C LEU A 271 -20.69 27.73 29.53
N GLU A 272 -20.49 27.68 28.21
CA GLU A 272 -21.55 27.84 27.22
C GLU A 272 -22.41 26.58 27.10
N PRO A 273 -23.73 26.62 27.31
CA PRO A 273 -24.58 25.44 27.22
C PRO A 273 -24.59 24.80 25.83
N THR A 274 -24.45 25.61 24.76
CA THR A 274 -24.37 25.10 23.37
C THR A 274 -23.07 24.33 23.15
N VAL A 275 -21.97 24.78 23.70
CA VAL A 275 -20.66 24.10 23.61
C VAL A 275 -20.69 22.79 24.39
N GLN A 276 -21.33 22.77 25.57
CA GLN A 276 -21.51 21.54 26.32
C GLN A 276 -22.38 20.52 25.59
N ALA A 277 -23.49 20.95 24.99
CA ALA A 277 -24.35 20.08 24.17
C ALA A 277 -23.58 19.55 22.93
N PHE A 278 -22.79 20.40 22.26
CA PHE A 278 -21.94 20.01 21.15
C PHE A 278 -20.92 18.94 21.56
N SER A 279 -20.29 19.10 22.72
CA SER A 279 -19.31 18.16 23.25
C SER A 279 -19.91 16.76 23.43
N ILE A 280 -21.12 16.68 24.02
CA ILE A 280 -21.85 15.42 24.20
C ILE A 280 -22.17 14.75 22.85
N GLU A 281 -22.62 15.53 21.86
CA GLU A 281 -22.89 14.98 20.51
C GLU A 281 -21.63 14.55 19.81
N LEU A 282 -20.49 15.20 20.03
CA LEU A 282 -19.21 14.79 19.45
C LEU A 282 -18.69 13.49 20.07
N GLU A 283 -18.88 13.27 21.39
CA GLU A 283 -18.62 11.98 22.05
C GLU A 283 -19.49 10.85 21.49
N ARG A 284 -20.78 11.14 21.24
CA ARG A 284 -21.69 10.20 20.58
C ARG A 284 -21.25 9.86 19.17
N ALA A 285 -20.82 10.86 18.40
CA ALA A 285 -20.24 10.64 17.07
C ALA A 285 -19.00 9.76 17.12
N ALA A 286 -18.13 9.97 18.13
CA ALA A 286 -16.94 9.13 18.34
C ALA A 286 -17.32 7.68 18.68
N HIS A 287 -18.37 7.48 19.48
CA HIS A 287 -18.90 6.16 19.81
C HIS A 287 -19.45 5.45 18.56
N ASP A 288 -20.36 6.11 17.82
CA ASP A 288 -20.95 5.56 16.61
C ASP A 288 -19.92 5.24 15.53
N LEU A 289 -18.89 6.09 15.41
CA LEU A 289 -17.77 5.86 14.48
C LEU A 289 -17.02 4.56 14.83
N ARG A 290 -16.78 4.27 16.10
CA ARG A 290 -16.15 3.01 16.52
C ARG A 290 -17.00 1.80 16.17
N LEU A 291 -18.34 1.91 16.27
CA LEU A 291 -19.25 0.82 15.90
C LEU A 291 -19.15 0.46 14.42
N LEU A 292 -18.86 1.44 13.53
CA LEU A 292 -18.68 1.18 12.10
C LEU A 292 -17.45 0.31 11.77
N SER A 293 -16.43 0.28 12.66
CA SER A 293 -15.22 -0.53 12.46
C SER A 293 -15.33 -1.95 13.02
N VAL A 294 -16.37 -2.24 13.80
CA VAL A 294 -16.58 -3.59 14.33
C VAL A 294 -17.14 -4.47 13.23
N ALA A 295 -16.26 -5.28 12.62
CA ALA A 295 -16.70 -6.28 11.66
C ALA A 295 -17.67 -7.27 12.35
N PRO A 296 -18.77 -7.68 11.69
CA PRO A 296 -19.60 -8.75 12.21
C PRO A 296 -18.73 -10.01 12.35
N ASP A 297 -18.59 -10.52 13.57
CA ASP A 297 -17.86 -11.75 13.85
C ASP A 297 -18.52 -12.93 13.13
N PRO A 298 -17.92 -13.51 12.09
CA PRO A 298 -18.51 -14.63 11.37
C PRO A 298 -18.62 -15.91 12.22
N SER A 299 -18.02 -15.91 13.41
CA SER A 299 -18.09 -17.02 14.38
C SER A 299 -19.13 -16.82 15.47
N ALA A 300 -19.75 -15.64 15.56
CA ALA A 300 -20.84 -15.40 16.51
C ALA A 300 -22.05 -16.26 16.13
N THR A 301 -22.25 -17.33 16.87
CA THR A 301 -23.36 -18.27 16.75
C THR A 301 -24.68 -17.50 16.78
N GLN A 302 -25.35 -17.41 15.62
CA GLN A 302 -26.80 -17.16 15.37
C GLN A 302 -27.67 -16.37 16.39
N THR A 303 -27.06 -15.55 17.22
CA THR A 303 -27.81 -14.46 17.83
C THR A 303 -27.75 -13.31 16.85
N ALA A 304 -28.89 -12.88 16.31
CA ALA A 304 -28.97 -11.72 15.42
C ALA A 304 -28.10 -10.62 16.02
N PRO A 305 -27.16 -10.03 15.24
CA PRO A 305 -26.32 -8.96 15.76
C PRO A 305 -27.28 -7.92 16.36
N VAL A 306 -27.14 -7.66 17.65
CA VAL A 306 -27.87 -6.54 18.29
C VAL A 306 -27.22 -5.31 17.63
N VAL A 307 -27.85 -4.80 16.58
CA VAL A 307 -27.46 -3.53 15.97
C VAL A 307 -27.75 -2.48 17.03
N GLU A 308 -26.71 -2.05 17.71
CA GLU A 308 -26.83 -0.95 18.67
C GLU A 308 -27.35 0.29 17.92
N PRO A 309 -28.45 0.91 18.40
CA PRO A 309 -29.00 2.08 17.72
C PRO A 309 -27.97 3.22 17.78
N PRO A 310 -27.89 4.08 16.74
CA PRO A 310 -26.97 5.20 16.73
C PRO A 310 -27.13 6.06 17.98
N ALA A 311 -26.02 6.42 18.61
CA ALA A 311 -26.02 7.28 19.79
C ALA A 311 -26.22 8.75 19.41
N LEU A 312 -25.91 9.14 18.16
CA LEU A 312 -26.15 10.48 17.64
C LEU A 312 -27.63 10.85 17.67
N THR A 313 -27.93 12.02 18.23
CA THR A 313 -29.30 12.55 18.31
C THR A 313 -29.65 13.44 17.11
N ALA A 314 -30.83 14.07 17.15
CA ALA A 314 -31.21 15.06 16.14
C ALA A 314 -30.21 16.23 16.07
N PRO A 315 -30.03 16.87 14.91
CA PRO A 315 -29.12 18.01 14.79
C PRO A 315 -29.40 19.09 15.82
N LEU A 316 -28.33 19.59 16.45
CA LEU A 316 -28.43 20.71 17.39
C LEU A 316 -28.91 21.95 16.63
N MET A 317 -29.82 22.70 17.24
CA MET A 317 -30.35 23.94 16.71
C MET A 317 -30.02 25.11 17.65
N ILE A 318 -29.54 26.21 17.10
CA ILE A 318 -29.25 27.42 17.84
C ILE A 318 -30.33 28.45 17.48
N MET A 319 -31.13 28.87 18.48
CA MET A 319 -32.17 29.86 18.27
C MET A 319 -31.62 31.28 18.22
N THR A 320 -30.58 31.57 18.97
CA THR A 320 -29.95 32.89 19.03
C THR A 320 -28.42 32.72 18.99
N PRO A 321 -27.74 33.35 18.00
CA PRO A 321 -26.27 33.29 17.93
C PRO A 321 -25.62 33.91 19.18
N HIS A 322 -24.56 33.27 19.72
CA HIS A 322 -23.81 33.80 20.84
C HIS A 322 -23.06 35.07 20.42
N PRO A 323 -23.09 36.17 21.19
CA PRO A 323 -22.54 37.48 20.77
C PRO A 323 -21.02 37.44 20.48
N GLN A 324 -20.27 36.64 21.23
CA GLN A 324 -18.80 36.57 21.14
C GLN A 324 -18.27 35.33 20.43
N HIS A 325 -18.91 34.13 20.64
CA HIS A 325 -18.40 32.85 20.18
C HIS A 325 -19.11 32.31 18.94
N TRP A 326 -19.99 33.10 18.29
CA TRP A 326 -20.83 32.63 17.19
C TRP A 326 -20.04 32.06 16.00
N ILE A 327 -18.82 32.59 15.71
CA ILE A 327 -17.97 32.07 14.62
C ILE A 327 -17.52 30.67 14.91
N LEU A 328 -16.96 30.41 16.11
CA LEU A 328 -16.47 29.09 16.51
C LEU A 328 -17.64 28.11 16.61
N ILE A 329 -18.71 28.49 17.32
CA ILE A 329 -19.89 27.62 17.51
C ILE A 329 -20.50 27.26 16.15
N GLY A 330 -20.65 28.23 15.24
CA GLY A 330 -21.17 27.99 13.90
C GLY A 330 -20.28 27.05 13.07
N ALA A 331 -18.98 27.20 13.13
CA ALA A 331 -18.02 26.33 12.44
C ALA A 331 -18.09 24.89 12.98
N LEU A 332 -18.09 24.72 14.31
CA LEU A 332 -18.18 23.42 14.97
C LEU A 332 -19.51 22.72 14.66
N MET A 333 -20.62 23.46 14.68
CA MET A 333 -21.95 22.94 14.35
C MET A 333 -22.05 22.43 12.91
N GLU A 334 -21.51 23.19 11.94
CA GLU A 334 -21.49 22.75 10.54
C GLU A 334 -20.60 21.51 10.36
N ASP A 335 -19.44 21.48 11.01
CA ASP A 335 -18.58 20.30 10.93
C ASP A 335 -19.25 19.07 11.58
N LEU A 336 -19.97 19.24 12.72
CA LEU A 336 -20.71 18.15 13.36
C LEU A 336 -21.86 17.66 12.47
N ARG A 337 -22.58 18.57 11.82
CA ARG A 337 -23.64 18.20 10.87
C ARG A 337 -23.07 17.30 9.77
N ARG A 338 -21.93 17.68 9.19
CA ARG A 338 -21.22 16.89 8.16
C ARG A 338 -20.72 15.55 8.70
N VAL A 339 -20.17 15.53 9.93
CA VAL A 339 -19.76 14.29 10.59
C VAL A 339 -20.95 13.34 10.73
N ARG A 340 -22.10 13.86 11.14
CA ARG A 340 -23.32 13.07 11.25
C ARG A 340 -23.72 12.45 9.90
N GLU A 341 -23.78 13.25 8.83
CA GLU A 341 -24.13 12.78 7.47
C GLU A 341 -23.22 11.63 7.03
N GLU A 342 -21.92 11.71 7.31
CA GLU A 342 -20.96 10.64 6.96
C GLU A 342 -21.13 9.38 7.82
N ILE A 343 -21.52 9.51 9.09
CA ILE A 343 -21.73 8.37 10.00
C ILE A 343 -23.08 7.70 9.75
N THR A 344 -24.16 8.46 9.58
CA THR A 344 -25.51 7.91 9.40
C THR A 344 -25.79 7.51 7.96
N GLY A 345 -25.09 8.11 7.00
CA GLY A 345 -25.32 7.90 5.57
C GLY A 345 -26.55 8.64 5.03
N GLU A 346 -27.01 9.67 5.75
CA GLU A 346 -28.15 10.53 5.37
C GLU A 346 -27.73 11.69 4.44
#